data_90b1ca8a3ee326d1c4fdc80872f76a2a
#
_entry.id   90b1ca8a3ee326d1c4fdc80872f76a2a
#
_cell.length_a   1.000
_cell.length_b   1.000
_cell.length_c   1.000
_cell.angle_alpha   90.00
_cell.angle_beta   90.00
_cell.angle_gamma   90.00
#
_symmetry.space_group_name_H-M   'P 1'
#
loop_
_entity.id
_entity.type
_entity.pdbx_description
1 polymer ?
#
loop_
_entity_poly.entity_id
_entity_poly.type
_entity_poly.pdbx_seq_one_letter_code
_entity_poly.pdbx_strand_id
1 'polypeptide(L)'
;CSRRCVVNINCAIDKSKYRKDRVILHSDCNGFYASVECLHHPEIRNKPVAVSGDAENRHGIILAKNEIAKKYNIKTGEAIWQAKQKCPDLITVPPHFDLYKRFSKMARRIYSEYTDKIEPFGLDEAWLDVTDNKNMSGKEIALEINRRIKQELGITVSIGVSFNKIFAKFGSDYKKPDAITEITRENYRDIVWNCPAKDLLYVGRATGRKLESIGIYTIGDIATADVTLLRSYLGKWGDLIYGFANGYDSSPVAHMNENSEVKSIGNSTTTPKDMVTFNDVKQVIFVLCDSVCRRMREQGFMAKTVCITIRDNELMSFNRQHTTEIHTNLTKDITNAAIELFKKSYKMEKPLRSIGVSVTDFIHDDQPHQMSLLRDEKRLIQNEQLDKTLDRLKKRFGNYAVRPAVLLDDKELSDFNPKEDHTIHPVGYL
;
A
#
# COMPACT_ATOMS: atom_id res chain seq x y z
N CYS A 1 4.42 -2.84 1.31
CA CYS A 1 5.55 -2.72 0.39
C CYS A 1 5.73 -4.03 -0.37
N SER A 2 5.24 -4.08 -1.61
CA SER A 2 5.35 -5.26 -2.47
C SER A 2 6.81 -5.50 -2.85
N ARG A 3 7.44 -6.49 -2.24
CA ARG A 3 8.71 -7.06 -2.72
C ARG A 3 8.42 -8.09 -3.81
N ARG A 4 8.05 -7.66 -5.01
CA ARG A 4 8.05 -8.49 -6.21
C ARG A 4 8.87 -7.81 -7.29
N CYS A 5 10.18 -7.91 -7.16
CA CYS A 5 11.16 -7.89 -8.25
C CYS A 5 12.46 -8.46 -7.67
N VAL A 6 12.47 -9.75 -7.34
CA VAL A 6 13.74 -10.45 -7.15
C VAL A 6 14.20 -10.87 -8.53
N VAL A 7 14.79 -9.95 -9.25
CA VAL A 7 15.66 -10.30 -10.36
C VAL A 7 16.87 -10.99 -9.75
N ASN A 8 17.09 -12.25 -10.09
CA ASN A 8 18.31 -12.98 -9.77
C ASN A 8 19.50 -12.28 -10.43
N ILE A 9 20.13 -11.34 -9.74
CA ILE A 9 21.31 -10.62 -10.24
C ILE A 9 22.55 -11.31 -9.66
N ASN A 10 22.87 -12.42 -10.25
CA ASN A 10 24.26 -12.91 -10.27
C ASN A 10 24.73 -12.86 -11.71
N CYS A 11 25.65 -11.99 -11.99
CA CYS A 11 26.38 -11.79 -13.24
C CYS A 11 26.03 -10.48 -13.97
N ALA A 12 27.00 -10.00 -14.72
CA ALA A 12 26.92 -8.83 -15.59
C ALA A 12 25.56 -8.75 -16.31
N ILE A 13 24.90 -7.59 -16.21
CA ILE A 13 23.59 -7.35 -16.79
C ILE A 13 23.59 -7.87 -18.24
N ASP A 14 22.88 -8.95 -18.50
CA ASP A 14 22.74 -9.51 -19.83
C ASP A 14 21.82 -8.60 -20.65
N LYS A 15 22.44 -7.68 -21.36
CA LYS A 15 21.74 -6.68 -22.19
C LYS A 15 20.86 -7.29 -23.28
N SER A 16 21.06 -8.56 -23.66
CA SER A 16 20.26 -9.23 -24.68
C SER A 16 18.82 -9.46 -24.24
N LYS A 17 18.58 -9.67 -22.94
CA LYS A 17 17.24 -9.86 -22.35
C LYS A 17 16.37 -8.60 -22.40
N TYR A 18 16.97 -7.41 -22.56
CA TYR A 18 16.28 -6.12 -22.56
C TYR A 18 16.03 -5.56 -23.96
N ARG A 19 16.34 -6.33 -25.01
CA ARG A 19 16.18 -5.92 -26.42
C ARG A 19 14.80 -6.17 -27.01
N LYS A 20 13.92 -6.93 -26.34
CA LYS A 20 12.56 -7.16 -26.83
C LYS A 20 11.77 -5.84 -26.68
N ASP A 21 11.33 -5.29 -27.79
CA ASP A 21 10.52 -4.07 -27.78
C ASP A 21 9.16 -4.39 -27.21
N ARG A 22 8.93 -3.90 -26.00
CA ARG A 22 7.64 -3.94 -25.32
C ARG A 22 6.99 -2.57 -25.41
N VAL A 23 5.68 -2.55 -25.34
CA VAL A 23 4.89 -1.32 -25.22
C VAL A 23 4.13 -1.39 -23.91
N ILE A 24 4.66 -0.69 -22.89
CA ILE A 24 4.12 -0.65 -21.54
C ILE A 24 3.54 0.74 -21.28
N LEU A 25 2.29 0.78 -20.90
CA LEU A 25 1.63 1.99 -20.41
C LEU A 25 1.61 1.96 -18.86
N HIS A 26 1.71 3.14 -18.26
CA HIS A 26 1.34 3.35 -16.88
C HIS A 26 0.31 4.47 -16.79
N SER A 27 -0.90 4.15 -16.33
CA SER A 27 -1.98 5.10 -16.17
C SER A 27 -2.16 5.45 -14.69
N ASP A 28 -2.30 6.75 -14.37
CA ASP A 28 -2.37 7.28 -13.01
C ASP A 28 -3.45 8.37 -12.95
N CYS A 29 -4.50 8.15 -12.14
CA CYS A 29 -5.63 9.07 -12.01
C CYS A 29 -5.23 10.30 -11.21
N ASN A 30 -5.40 11.49 -11.80
CA ASN A 30 -4.93 12.75 -11.21
C ASN A 30 -5.75 13.15 -9.98
N GLY A 31 -5.07 13.27 -8.82
CA GLY A 31 -5.70 13.65 -7.56
C GLY A 31 -6.89 12.79 -7.21
N PHE A 32 -6.80 11.49 -7.44
CA PHE A 32 -7.90 10.52 -7.56
C PHE A 32 -9.02 10.71 -6.54
N TYR A 33 -8.73 10.58 -5.23
CA TYR A 33 -9.77 10.69 -4.22
C TYR A 33 -10.46 12.06 -4.25
N ALA A 34 -9.69 13.14 -4.35
CA ALA A 34 -10.24 14.49 -4.41
C ALA A 34 -11.02 14.73 -5.70
N SER A 35 -10.61 14.14 -6.82
CA SER A 35 -11.33 14.23 -8.10
C SER A 35 -12.69 13.53 -8.03
N VAL A 36 -12.73 12.33 -7.41
CA VAL A 36 -13.96 11.57 -7.21
C VAL A 36 -14.91 12.30 -6.26
N GLU A 37 -14.41 12.87 -5.15
CA GLU A 37 -15.24 13.68 -4.24
C GLU A 37 -15.82 14.90 -4.94
N CYS A 38 -15.02 15.63 -5.71
CA CYS A 38 -15.47 16.80 -6.47
C CYS A 38 -16.50 16.46 -7.55
N LEU A 39 -16.56 15.23 -8.04
CA LEU A 39 -17.61 14.76 -8.94
C LEU A 39 -18.96 14.61 -8.23
N HIS A 40 -18.92 14.09 -6.99
CA HIS A 40 -20.13 13.85 -6.20
C HIS A 40 -20.58 15.10 -5.44
N HIS A 41 -19.68 16.09 -5.29
CA HIS A 41 -19.89 17.37 -4.64
C HIS A 41 -19.52 18.53 -5.57
N PRO A 42 -20.35 18.84 -6.60
CA PRO A 42 -20.02 19.87 -7.59
C PRO A 42 -19.79 21.26 -6.99
N GLU A 43 -20.40 21.56 -5.84
CA GLU A 43 -20.28 22.84 -5.10
C GLU A 43 -18.87 23.12 -4.57
N ILE A 44 -18.04 22.09 -4.40
CA ILE A 44 -16.65 22.25 -3.96
C ILE A 44 -15.63 22.15 -5.10
N ARG A 45 -16.05 21.77 -6.31
CA ARG A 45 -15.16 21.45 -7.43
C ARG A 45 -14.16 22.57 -7.78
N ASN A 46 -14.60 23.83 -7.66
CA ASN A 46 -13.79 25.00 -8.01
C ASN A 46 -13.11 25.64 -6.79
N LYS A 47 -13.02 24.92 -5.67
CA LYS A 47 -12.39 25.35 -4.44
C LYS A 47 -11.17 24.47 -4.12
N PRO A 48 -10.24 24.93 -3.26
CA PRO A 48 -9.19 24.06 -2.76
C PRO A 48 -9.77 22.95 -1.88
N VAL A 49 -9.67 21.70 -2.33
CA VAL A 49 -10.23 20.51 -1.67
C VAL A 49 -9.12 19.50 -1.36
N ALA A 50 -9.18 18.96 -0.16
CA ALA A 50 -8.35 17.83 0.25
C ALA A 50 -9.22 16.74 0.91
N VAL A 51 -8.94 15.49 0.58
CA VAL A 51 -9.45 14.32 1.31
C VAL A 51 -8.54 14.06 2.48
N SER A 52 -9.09 13.94 3.68
CA SER A 52 -8.33 13.78 4.90
C SER A 52 -9.01 12.85 5.88
N GLY A 53 -8.22 12.19 6.73
CA GLY A 53 -8.76 11.48 7.87
C GLY A 53 -9.30 12.42 8.96
N ASP A 54 -9.83 11.83 10.01
CA ASP A 54 -10.40 12.55 11.14
C ASP A 54 -9.29 13.13 12.05
N ALA A 55 -9.32 14.45 12.23
CA ALA A 55 -8.35 15.15 13.09
C ALA A 55 -8.56 14.85 14.58
N GLU A 56 -9.81 14.66 15.02
CA GLU A 56 -10.17 14.42 16.41
C GLU A 56 -9.65 13.06 16.87
N ASN A 57 -9.68 12.07 15.98
CA ASN A 57 -9.13 10.74 16.22
C ASN A 57 -7.64 10.59 15.86
N ARG A 58 -6.88 11.69 15.81
CA ARG A 58 -5.43 11.71 15.47
C ARG A 58 -5.08 11.19 14.07
N HIS A 59 -6.07 11.01 13.19
CA HIS A 59 -5.90 10.60 11.79
C HIS A 59 -5.90 11.79 10.81
N GLY A 60 -5.77 13.01 11.33
CA GLY A 60 -5.88 14.26 10.60
C GLY A 60 -4.71 14.56 9.65
N ILE A 61 -4.49 13.70 8.65
CA ILE A 61 -3.51 13.92 7.57
C ILE A 61 -4.20 14.02 6.22
N ILE A 62 -3.57 14.75 5.30
CA ILE A 62 -4.01 14.88 3.91
C ILE A 62 -3.72 13.58 3.15
N LEU A 63 -4.74 12.92 2.65
CA LEU A 63 -4.63 11.69 1.84
C LEU A 63 -4.49 12.02 0.35
N ALA A 64 -5.33 12.94 -0.14
CA ALA A 64 -5.29 13.42 -1.52
C ALA A 64 -5.75 14.88 -1.58
N LYS A 65 -5.46 15.54 -2.68
CA LYS A 65 -5.83 16.94 -2.91
C LYS A 65 -6.09 17.19 -4.38
N ASN A 66 -6.99 18.17 -4.68
CA ASN A 66 -7.22 18.60 -6.05
C ASN A 66 -6.11 19.55 -6.55
N GLU A 67 -6.12 19.86 -7.84
CA GLU A 67 -5.10 20.70 -8.47
C GLU A 67 -5.11 22.14 -7.92
N ILE A 68 -6.26 22.62 -7.42
CA ILE A 68 -6.36 23.96 -6.82
C ILE A 68 -5.61 23.98 -5.48
N ALA A 69 -5.86 22.99 -4.61
CA ALA A 69 -5.15 22.86 -3.33
C ALA A 69 -3.63 22.60 -3.50
N LYS A 70 -3.25 21.93 -4.59
CA LYS A 70 -1.84 21.67 -4.92
C LYS A 70 -1.04 22.97 -5.17
N LYS A 71 -1.69 24.03 -5.72
CA LYS A 71 -1.04 25.34 -5.93
C LYS A 71 -0.58 26.02 -4.64
N TYR A 72 -1.18 25.66 -3.50
CA TYR A 72 -0.79 26.15 -2.16
C TYR A 72 0.33 25.30 -1.52
N ASN A 73 1.03 24.45 -2.29
CA ASN A 73 2.07 23.55 -1.77
C ASN A 73 1.62 22.61 -0.65
N ILE A 74 0.33 22.26 -0.62
CA ILE A 74 -0.19 21.23 0.28
C ILE A 74 0.40 19.87 -0.14
N LYS A 75 0.90 19.08 0.82
CA LYS A 75 1.54 17.78 0.56
C LYS A 75 0.66 16.65 1.09
N THR A 76 0.66 15.52 0.39
CA THR A 76 0.09 14.27 0.91
C THR A 76 0.90 13.81 2.12
N GLY A 77 0.20 13.40 3.18
CA GLY A 77 0.80 13.00 4.45
C GLY A 77 1.09 14.14 5.43
N GLU A 78 0.85 15.43 5.07
CA GLU A 78 0.98 16.52 6.04
C GLU A 78 -0.30 16.63 6.90
N ALA A 79 -0.15 17.19 8.10
CA ALA A 79 -1.28 17.38 9.02
C ALA A 79 -2.25 18.46 8.48
N ILE A 80 -3.55 18.28 8.76
CA ILE A 80 -4.61 19.22 8.33
C ILE A 80 -4.31 20.65 8.78
N TRP A 81 -3.83 20.84 10.01
CA TRP A 81 -3.52 22.18 10.53
C TRP A 81 -2.40 22.87 9.74
N GLN A 82 -1.36 22.12 9.29
CA GLN A 82 -0.30 22.64 8.43
C GLN A 82 -0.83 23.02 7.04
N ALA A 83 -1.71 22.18 6.48
CA ALA A 83 -2.36 22.45 5.21
C ALA A 83 -3.22 23.71 5.28
N LYS A 84 -4.00 23.89 6.38
CA LYS A 84 -4.84 25.09 6.60
C LYS A 84 -4.04 26.36 6.84
N GLN A 85 -2.83 26.28 7.41
CA GLN A 85 -1.92 27.43 7.48
C GLN A 85 -1.51 27.95 6.09
N LYS A 86 -1.34 27.03 5.11
CA LYS A 86 -0.99 27.40 3.73
C LYS A 86 -2.21 27.84 2.92
N CYS A 87 -3.37 27.31 3.22
CA CYS A 87 -4.63 27.58 2.55
C CYS A 87 -5.76 27.62 3.58
N PRO A 88 -6.07 28.81 4.16
CA PRO A 88 -7.14 28.95 5.16
C PRO A 88 -8.49 28.46 4.68
N ASP A 89 -8.80 28.64 3.39
CA ASP A 89 -10.06 28.25 2.75
C ASP A 89 -10.07 26.78 2.31
N LEU A 90 -9.13 25.96 2.75
CA LEU A 90 -9.07 24.56 2.40
C LEU A 90 -10.27 23.80 2.95
N ILE A 91 -11.05 23.21 2.02
CA ILE A 91 -12.16 22.31 2.35
C ILE A 91 -11.59 20.92 2.54
N THR A 92 -11.83 20.34 3.71
CA THR A 92 -11.46 18.94 4.01
C THR A 92 -12.71 18.07 3.97
N VAL A 93 -12.65 16.94 3.26
CA VAL A 93 -13.72 15.95 3.15
C VAL A 93 -13.23 14.58 3.64
N PRO A 94 -14.08 13.79 4.30
CA PRO A 94 -13.70 12.43 4.72
C PRO A 94 -13.53 11.51 3.50
N PRO A 95 -12.74 10.41 3.61
CA PRO A 95 -12.57 9.49 2.51
C PRO A 95 -13.75 8.52 2.38
N HIS A 96 -14.23 8.29 1.15
CA HIS A 96 -15.25 7.31 0.81
C HIS A 96 -14.63 6.16 0.00
N PHE A 97 -13.92 5.24 0.66
CA PHE A 97 -13.15 4.18 0.01
C PHE A 97 -13.97 3.25 -0.89
N ASP A 98 -15.23 2.99 -0.58
CA ASP A 98 -16.09 2.15 -1.43
C ASP A 98 -16.35 2.83 -2.78
N LEU A 99 -16.50 4.15 -2.77
CA LEU A 99 -16.62 4.95 -3.97
C LEU A 99 -15.33 4.89 -4.81
N TYR A 100 -14.18 5.05 -4.16
CA TYR A 100 -12.87 4.97 -4.84
C TYR A 100 -12.62 3.59 -5.44
N LYS A 101 -12.94 2.51 -4.72
CA LYS A 101 -12.89 1.13 -5.26
C LYS A 101 -13.77 0.96 -6.49
N ARG A 102 -14.97 1.55 -6.47
CA ARG A 102 -15.89 1.51 -7.62
C ARG A 102 -15.27 2.20 -8.83
N PHE A 103 -14.75 3.42 -8.69
CA PHE A 103 -14.09 4.16 -9.78
C PHE A 103 -12.85 3.44 -10.29
N SER A 104 -12.03 2.88 -9.39
CA SER A 104 -10.88 2.05 -9.72
C SER A 104 -11.27 0.86 -10.62
N LYS A 105 -12.35 0.14 -10.26
CA LYS A 105 -12.87 -0.97 -11.07
C LYS A 105 -13.38 -0.51 -12.44
N MET A 106 -14.05 0.63 -12.50
CA MET A 106 -14.52 1.21 -13.78
C MET A 106 -13.35 1.58 -14.69
N ALA A 107 -12.30 2.21 -14.15
CA ALA A 107 -11.10 2.53 -14.92
C ALA A 107 -10.43 1.26 -15.46
N ARG A 108 -10.27 0.22 -14.62
CA ARG A 108 -9.69 -1.07 -15.06
C ARG A 108 -10.53 -1.79 -16.09
N ARG A 109 -11.85 -1.65 -16.04
CA ARG A 109 -12.72 -2.18 -17.08
C ARG A 109 -12.44 -1.51 -18.44
N ILE A 110 -12.19 -0.20 -18.46
CA ILE A 110 -11.75 0.48 -19.68
C ILE A 110 -10.41 -0.08 -20.17
N TYR A 111 -9.44 -0.27 -19.26
CA TYR A 111 -8.12 -0.82 -19.61
C TYR A 111 -8.22 -2.24 -20.19
N SER A 112 -9.11 -3.07 -19.64
CA SER A 112 -9.27 -4.47 -20.05
C SER A 112 -9.77 -4.67 -21.48
N GLU A 113 -10.25 -3.62 -22.13
CA GLU A 113 -10.62 -3.66 -23.55
C GLU A 113 -9.39 -3.59 -24.50
N TYR A 114 -8.23 -3.21 -23.98
CA TYR A 114 -6.98 -3.09 -24.76
C TYR A 114 -5.99 -4.22 -24.49
N THR A 115 -6.01 -4.80 -23.29
CA THR A 115 -5.14 -5.89 -22.85
C THR A 115 -5.67 -6.58 -21.60
N ASP A 116 -5.32 -7.85 -21.41
CA ASP A 116 -5.55 -8.62 -20.19
C ASP A 116 -4.36 -8.57 -19.20
N LYS A 117 -3.22 -8.03 -19.65
CA LYS A 117 -2.02 -7.82 -18.85
C LYS A 117 -2.10 -6.47 -18.14
N ILE A 118 -2.83 -6.43 -17.02
CA ILE A 118 -3.06 -5.24 -16.21
C ILE A 118 -2.59 -5.52 -14.79
N GLU A 119 -1.58 -4.79 -14.36
CA GLU A 119 -1.01 -4.90 -13.01
C GLU A 119 -1.33 -3.65 -12.20
N PRO A 120 -2.24 -3.74 -11.22
CA PRO A 120 -2.50 -2.63 -10.31
C PRO A 120 -1.30 -2.27 -9.45
N PHE A 121 -1.06 -0.98 -9.24
CA PHE A 121 -0.05 -0.49 -8.31
C PHE A 121 -0.66 0.30 -7.14
N GLY A 122 -1.96 0.56 -7.19
CA GLY A 122 -2.81 1.20 -6.21
C GLY A 122 -4.26 1.14 -6.65
N LEU A 123 -5.13 1.95 -6.04
CA LEU A 123 -6.51 2.12 -6.51
C LEU A 123 -6.57 2.93 -7.80
N ASP A 124 -5.67 3.86 -7.96
CA ASP A 124 -5.66 4.93 -8.95
C ASP A 124 -4.66 4.72 -10.08
N GLU A 125 -3.79 3.73 -9.99
CA GLU A 125 -2.75 3.51 -10.97
C GLU A 125 -2.56 2.03 -11.35
N ALA A 126 -2.16 1.80 -12.59
CA ALA A 126 -1.88 0.48 -13.11
C ALA A 126 -0.90 0.51 -14.28
N TRP A 127 -0.11 -0.57 -14.42
CA TRP A 127 0.61 -0.87 -15.65
C TRP A 127 -0.24 -1.71 -16.58
N LEU A 128 -0.09 -1.45 -17.90
CA LEU A 128 -0.71 -2.19 -18.97
C LEU A 128 0.38 -2.61 -19.96
N ASP A 129 0.47 -3.89 -20.31
CA ASP A 129 1.31 -4.35 -21.41
C ASP A 129 0.44 -4.51 -22.66
N VAL A 130 0.60 -3.60 -23.59
CA VAL A 130 -0.13 -3.57 -24.85
C VAL A 130 0.73 -4.01 -26.05
N THR A 131 1.85 -4.69 -25.78
CA THR A 131 2.81 -5.16 -26.80
C THR A 131 2.14 -6.00 -27.88
N ASP A 132 1.15 -6.80 -27.52
CA ASP A 132 0.47 -7.72 -28.43
C ASP A 132 -0.69 -7.07 -29.19
N ASN A 133 -1.03 -5.80 -28.91
CA ASN A 133 -2.05 -5.06 -29.65
C ASN A 133 -1.51 -4.62 -31.01
N LYS A 134 -2.06 -5.21 -32.09
CA LYS A 134 -1.62 -4.95 -33.47
C LYS A 134 -2.43 -3.85 -34.15
N ASN A 135 -3.52 -3.41 -33.54
CA ASN A 135 -4.46 -2.48 -34.16
C ASN A 135 -4.11 -1.02 -33.89
N MET A 136 -3.48 -0.76 -32.76
CA MET A 136 -3.18 0.59 -32.29
C MET A 136 -1.77 0.64 -31.67
N SER A 137 -1.08 1.74 -31.87
CA SER A 137 0.18 2.03 -31.18
C SER A 137 -0.07 2.32 -29.68
N GLY A 138 0.96 2.17 -28.85
CA GLY A 138 0.85 2.50 -27.43
C GLY A 138 0.40 3.93 -27.15
N LYS A 139 0.81 4.87 -28.01
CA LYS A 139 0.39 6.28 -27.90
C LYS A 139 -1.08 6.47 -28.25
N GLU A 140 -1.58 5.82 -29.29
CA GLU A 140 -3.00 5.87 -29.67
C GLU A 140 -3.87 5.26 -28.58
N ILE A 141 -3.47 4.12 -28.01
CA ILE A 141 -4.16 3.51 -26.87
C ILE A 141 -4.17 4.47 -25.65
N ALA A 142 -3.05 5.12 -25.35
CA ALA A 142 -2.97 6.08 -24.25
C ALA A 142 -3.91 7.28 -24.46
N LEU A 143 -3.97 7.82 -25.68
CA LEU A 143 -4.90 8.91 -26.05
C LEU A 143 -6.36 8.49 -25.89
N GLU A 144 -6.68 7.29 -26.35
CA GLU A 144 -8.04 6.77 -26.28
C GLU A 144 -8.46 6.49 -24.84
N ILE A 145 -7.60 5.87 -24.02
CA ILE A 145 -7.85 5.66 -22.58
C ILE A 145 -8.06 7.02 -21.89
N ASN A 146 -7.20 7.99 -22.11
CA ASN A 146 -7.33 9.33 -21.52
C ASN A 146 -8.66 9.98 -21.88
N ARG A 147 -9.07 9.92 -23.16
CA ARG A 147 -10.36 10.44 -23.65
C ARG A 147 -11.53 9.74 -22.96
N ARG A 148 -11.52 8.40 -22.90
CA ARG A 148 -12.60 7.60 -22.35
C ARG A 148 -12.75 7.81 -20.84
N ILE A 149 -11.65 7.83 -20.07
CA ILE A 149 -11.69 8.11 -18.63
C ILE A 149 -12.34 9.47 -18.37
N LYS A 150 -12.02 10.48 -19.18
CA LYS A 150 -12.70 11.81 -19.06
C LYS A 150 -14.17 11.76 -19.39
N GLN A 151 -14.55 11.11 -20.45
CA GLN A 151 -15.93 11.11 -20.94
C GLN A 151 -16.83 10.18 -20.12
N GLU A 152 -16.33 9.00 -19.74
CA GLU A 152 -17.12 7.97 -19.08
C GLU A 152 -17.10 8.11 -17.55
N LEU A 153 -15.96 8.56 -16.97
CA LEU A 153 -15.79 8.65 -15.51
C LEU A 153 -15.73 10.09 -14.99
N GLY A 154 -15.54 11.08 -15.84
CA GLY A 154 -15.47 12.50 -15.43
C GLY A 154 -14.20 12.89 -14.66
N ILE A 155 -13.18 12.02 -14.59
CA ILE A 155 -11.88 12.28 -13.98
C ILE A 155 -10.79 12.33 -15.06
N THR A 156 -9.58 12.76 -14.70
CA THR A 156 -8.45 12.81 -15.62
C THR A 156 -7.36 11.82 -15.24
N VAL A 157 -6.59 11.37 -16.23
CA VAL A 157 -5.44 10.49 -16.04
C VAL A 157 -4.21 11.05 -16.73
N SER A 158 -3.04 10.78 -16.15
CA SER A 158 -1.76 10.98 -16.83
C SER A 158 -1.18 9.62 -17.18
N ILE A 159 -0.70 9.47 -18.42
CA ILE A 159 -0.24 8.18 -18.95
C ILE A 159 1.18 8.30 -19.46
N GLY A 160 2.05 7.42 -18.96
CA GLY A 160 3.37 7.22 -19.51
C GLY A 160 3.37 6.01 -20.46
N VAL A 161 3.95 6.17 -21.63
CA VAL A 161 4.14 5.11 -22.64
C VAL A 161 5.62 4.84 -22.76
N SER A 162 6.07 3.61 -22.56
CA SER A 162 7.49 3.28 -22.66
C SER A 162 7.73 1.79 -22.95
N PHE A 163 9.00 1.41 -23.06
CA PHE A 163 9.45 0.04 -23.31
C PHE A 163 9.67 -0.79 -22.04
N ASN A 164 9.48 -0.21 -20.84
CA ASN A 164 9.55 -0.89 -19.54
C ASN A 164 8.64 -0.24 -18.50
N LYS A 165 8.41 -0.93 -17.38
CA LYS A 165 7.52 -0.46 -16.30
C LYS A 165 8.05 0.78 -15.61
N ILE A 166 9.37 0.89 -15.43
CA ILE A 166 10.02 1.99 -14.68
C ILE A 166 9.81 3.32 -15.43
N PHE A 167 10.12 3.36 -16.71
CA PHE A 167 9.97 4.59 -17.50
C PHE A 167 8.52 4.90 -17.86
N ALA A 168 7.65 3.87 -17.98
CA ALA A 168 6.23 4.10 -18.11
C ALA A 168 5.67 4.82 -16.85
N LYS A 169 6.04 4.36 -15.64
CA LYS A 169 5.67 5.04 -14.38
C LYS A 169 6.26 6.45 -14.30
N PHE A 170 7.52 6.63 -14.62
CA PHE A 170 8.16 7.94 -14.68
C PHE A 170 7.42 8.89 -15.64
N GLY A 171 7.07 8.40 -16.84
CA GLY A 171 6.34 9.18 -17.84
C GLY A 171 4.98 9.66 -17.37
N SER A 172 4.23 8.84 -16.60
CA SER A 172 2.95 9.25 -16.05
C SER A 172 3.06 10.38 -15.00
N ASP A 173 4.20 10.47 -14.31
CA ASP A 173 4.45 11.52 -13.31
C ASP A 173 5.06 12.80 -13.90
N TYR A 174 5.72 12.71 -15.06
CA TYR A 174 6.58 13.76 -15.60
C TYR A 174 5.86 15.07 -15.95
N LYS A 175 4.66 14.99 -16.57
CA LYS A 175 3.90 16.18 -17.01
C LYS A 175 2.49 16.26 -16.42
N LYS A 176 2.28 15.73 -15.21
CA LYS A 176 0.96 15.84 -14.53
C LYS A 176 0.49 17.28 -14.40
N PRO A 177 -0.82 17.54 -14.48
CA PRO A 177 -1.92 16.59 -14.69
C PRO A 177 -2.29 16.42 -16.18
N ASP A 178 -3.06 15.35 -16.45
CA ASP A 178 -3.79 15.16 -17.71
C ASP A 178 -2.90 15.18 -18.95
N ALA A 179 -1.78 14.48 -18.89
CA ALA A 179 -0.78 14.45 -19.93
C ALA A 179 -0.42 13.03 -20.35
N ILE A 180 0.05 12.89 -21.59
CA ILE A 180 0.62 11.66 -22.12
C ILE A 180 2.09 11.93 -22.43
N THR A 181 2.97 11.11 -21.85
CA THR A 181 4.42 11.22 -22.06
C THR A 181 4.94 9.92 -22.66
N GLU A 182 5.55 10.02 -23.82
CA GLU A 182 6.18 8.88 -24.50
C GLU A 182 7.70 8.92 -24.28
N ILE A 183 8.23 7.83 -23.70
CA ILE A 183 9.65 7.66 -23.42
C ILE A 183 10.16 6.46 -24.20
N THR A 184 10.97 6.72 -25.21
CA THR A 184 11.55 5.72 -26.11
C THR A 184 13.02 5.47 -25.77
N ARG A 185 13.63 4.48 -26.45
CA ARG A 185 15.07 4.19 -26.30
C ARG A 185 15.96 5.33 -26.80
N GLU A 186 15.44 6.14 -27.71
CA GLU A 186 16.16 7.27 -28.31
C GLU A 186 16.14 8.49 -27.41
N ASN A 187 14.99 8.77 -26.73
CA ASN A 187 14.79 10.03 -26.02
C ASN A 187 14.89 9.92 -24.47
N TYR A 188 15.00 8.70 -23.91
CA TYR A 188 14.95 8.54 -22.44
C TYR A 188 16.08 9.27 -21.70
N ARG A 189 17.27 9.37 -22.32
CA ARG A 189 18.40 10.08 -21.71
C ARG A 189 18.10 11.58 -21.57
N ASP A 190 17.52 12.16 -22.59
CA ASP A 190 17.20 13.59 -22.63
C ASP A 190 16.08 13.95 -21.66
N ILE A 191 15.11 13.05 -21.48
CA ILE A 191 13.95 13.27 -20.60
C ILE A 191 14.23 12.84 -19.16
N VAL A 192 14.77 11.63 -18.96
CA VAL A 192 14.83 10.99 -17.64
C VAL A 192 16.10 11.37 -16.88
N TRP A 193 17.27 11.39 -17.56
CA TRP A 193 18.55 11.58 -16.88
C TRP A 193 18.72 12.94 -16.23
N ASN A 194 18.08 13.97 -16.78
CA ASN A 194 18.12 15.34 -16.24
C ASN A 194 17.23 15.55 -15.02
N CYS A 195 16.41 14.54 -14.65
CA CYS A 195 15.51 14.64 -13.53
C CYS A 195 16.16 14.23 -12.21
N PRO A 196 15.65 14.73 -11.06
CA PRO A 196 16.16 14.37 -9.75
C PRO A 196 16.18 12.86 -9.51
N ALA A 197 17.22 12.34 -8.86
CA ALA A 197 17.36 10.93 -8.53
C ALA A 197 16.15 10.36 -7.76
N LYS A 198 15.53 11.16 -6.91
CA LYS A 198 14.32 10.82 -6.11
C LYS A 198 13.07 10.56 -6.95
N ASP A 199 13.05 11.00 -8.22
CA ASP A 199 11.91 10.81 -9.11
C ASP A 199 11.95 9.42 -9.81
N LEU A 200 13.07 8.70 -9.68
CA LEU A 200 13.17 7.32 -10.12
C LEU A 200 12.37 6.41 -9.17
N LEU A 201 11.56 5.53 -9.73
CA LEU A 201 10.78 4.56 -8.94
C LEU A 201 11.70 3.77 -8.00
N TYR A 202 11.26 3.56 -6.77
CA TYR A 202 11.99 2.95 -5.66
C TYR A 202 13.12 3.79 -5.02
N VAL A 203 13.36 5.00 -5.48
CA VAL A 203 14.24 5.95 -4.78
C VAL A 203 13.41 6.81 -3.82
N GLY A 204 13.17 6.28 -2.63
CA GLY A 204 12.48 6.99 -1.55
C GLY A 204 13.40 7.98 -0.81
N ARG A 205 12.84 8.71 0.16
CA ARG A 205 13.56 9.75 0.93
C ARG A 205 14.88 9.28 1.56
N ALA A 206 14.92 8.05 2.11
CA ALA A 206 16.12 7.52 2.73
C ALA A 206 17.21 7.19 1.69
N THR A 207 16.82 6.58 0.57
CA THR A 207 17.71 6.28 -0.55
C THR A 207 18.21 7.56 -1.20
N GLY A 208 17.34 8.54 -1.43
CA GLY A 208 17.70 9.85 -1.97
C GLY A 208 18.77 10.55 -1.12
N ARG A 209 18.60 10.63 0.20
CA ARG A 209 19.60 11.20 1.10
C ARG A 209 20.96 10.48 1.05
N LYS A 210 20.97 9.16 0.92
CA LYS A 210 22.21 8.39 0.76
C LYS A 210 22.90 8.70 -0.58
N LEU A 211 22.14 8.83 -1.66
CA LEU A 211 22.67 9.22 -2.96
C LEU A 211 23.24 10.65 -2.94
N GLU A 212 22.49 11.59 -2.38
CA GLU A 212 22.96 12.98 -2.19
C GLU A 212 24.26 13.05 -1.39
N SER A 213 24.44 12.21 -0.35
CA SER A 213 25.66 12.19 0.47
C SER A 213 26.92 11.72 -0.28
N ILE A 214 26.75 11.12 -1.45
CA ILE A 214 27.85 10.68 -2.34
C ILE A 214 27.89 11.46 -3.66
N GLY A 215 27.21 12.62 -3.72
CA GLY A 215 27.24 13.51 -4.87
C GLY A 215 26.36 13.10 -6.05
N ILE A 216 25.38 12.21 -5.85
CA ILE A 216 24.44 11.73 -6.88
C ILE A 216 23.11 12.45 -6.68
N TYR A 217 22.75 13.35 -7.61
CA TYR A 217 21.56 14.20 -7.54
C TYR A 217 20.52 13.89 -8.61
N THR A 218 20.96 13.40 -9.77
CA THR A 218 20.11 13.14 -10.93
C THR A 218 20.01 11.63 -11.24
N ILE A 219 19.02 11.25 -12.05
CA ILE A 219 18.92 9.88 -12.56
C ILE A 219 20.10 9.57 -13.48
N GLY A 220 20.60 10.58 -14.24
CA GLY A 220 21.81 10.45 -15.05
C GLY A 220 23.05 10.17 -14.23
N ASP A 221 23.19 10.79 -13.04
CA ASP A 221 24.30 10.48 -12.11
C ASP A 221 24.24 9.03 -11.66
N ILE A 222 23.04 8.49 -11.34
CA ILE A 222 22.88 7.06 -11.02
C ILE A 222 23.29 6.18 -12.22
N ALA A 223 22.87 6.55 -13.43
CA ALA A 223 23.11 5.77 -14.64
C ALA A 223 24.58 5.70 -15.04
N THR A 224 25.39 6.69 -14.66
CA THR A 224 26.82 6.81 -14.99
C THR A 224 27.75 6.53 -13.80
N ALA A 225 27.20 6.32 -12.61
CA ALA A 225 27.98 6.03 -11.40
C ALA A 225 28.67 4.66 -11.47
N ASP A 226 29.73 4.51 -10.69
CA ASP A 226 30.33 3.19 -10.44
C ASP A 226 29.34 2.31 -9.66
N VAL A 227 28.95 1.17 -10.24
CA VAL A 227 28.04 0.19 -9.63
C VAL A 227 28.57 -0.32 -8.30
N THR A 228 29.89 -0.46 -8.14
CA THR A 228 30.52 -0.91 -6.88
C THR A 228 30.31 0.12 -5.77
N LEU A 229 30.38 1.41 -6.10
CA LEU A 229 30.08 2.50 -5.18
C LEU A 229 28.59 2.45 -4.76
N LEU A 230 27.68 2.36 -5.71
CA LEU A 230 26.24 2.24 -5.40
C LEU A 230 25.92 1.03 -4.53
N ARG A 231 26.55 -0.11 -4.80
CA ARG A 231 26.41 -1.34 -4.02
C ARG A 231 26.91 -1.19 -2.58
N SER A 232 28.01 -0.46 -2.37
CA SER A 232 28.56 -0.25 -1.03
C SER A 232 27.65 0.55 -0.12
N TYR A 233 26.89 1.52 -0.66
CA TYR A 233 25.93 2.35 0.09
C TYR A 233 24.51 1.79 0.18
N LEU A 234 24.07 1.06 -0.82
CA LEU A 234 22.67 0.64 -0.99
C LEU A 234 22.49 -0.87 -1.02
N GLY A 235 23.58 -1.66 -0.96
CA GLY A 235 23.52 -3.09 -1.12
C GLY A 235 22.96 -3.49 -2.49
N LYS A 236 22.19 -4.57 -2.54
CA LYS A 236 21.56 -5.06 -3.79
C LYS A 236 20.66 -4.01 -4.50
N TRP A 237 20.18 -3.01 -3.76
CA TRP A 237 19.40 -1.92 -4.34
C TRP A 237 20.23 -1.01 -5.23
N GLY A 238 21.54 -0.89 -4.99
CA GLY A 238 22.45 -0.15 -5.85
C GLY A 238 22.47 -0.69 -7.29
N ASP A 239 22.55 -2.00 -7.44
CA ASP A 239 22.52 -2.65 -8.76
C ASP A 239 21.18 -2.44 -9.49
N LEU A 240 20.07 -2.53 -8.73
CA LEU A 240 18.74 -2.36 -9.27
C LEU A 240 18.49 -0.95 -9.79
N ILE A 241 18.78 0.08 -8.99
CA ILE A 241 18.54 1.46 -9.41
C ILE A 241 19.48 1.88 -10.54
N TYR A 242 20.72 1.37 -10.57
CA TYR A 242 21.61 1.55 -11.72
C TYR A 242 20.99 0.96 -12.99
N GLY A 243 20.47 -0.28 -12.91
CA GLY A 243 19.77 -0.90 -14.02
C GLY A 243 18.57 -0.09 -14.49
N PHE A 244 17.73 0.36 -13.56
CA PHE A 244 16.54 1.16 -13.86
C PHE A 244 16.88 2.51 -14.49
N ALA A 245 17.90 3.23 -14.00
CA ALA A 245 18.35 4.49 -14.58
C ALA A 245 18.86 4.33 -16.04
N ASN A 246 19.37 3.15 -16.37
CA ASN A 246 19.80 2.77 -17.73
C ASN A 246 18.69 2.13 -18.57
N GLY A 247 17.45 2.06 -18.08
CA GLY A 247 16.32 1.47 -18.79
C GLY A 247 16.30 -0.07 -18.79
N TYR A 248 17.09 -0.72 -17.93
CA TYR A 248 17.15 -2.18 -17.82
C TYR A 248 16.11 -2.68 -16.83
N ASP A 249 14.90 -2.91 -17.31
CA ASP A 249 13.83 -3.58 -16.59
C ASP A 249 13.11 -4.57 -17.51
N SER A 250 13.10 -5.84 -17.13
CA SER A 250 12.43 -6.92 -17.87
C SER A 250 11.24 -7.49 -17.09
N SER A 251 10.87 -6.87 -15.95
CA SER A 251 9.76 -7.34 -15.14
C SER A 251 8.47 -7.38 -15.98
N PRO A 252 7.73 -8.52 -16.00
CA PRO A 252 6.48 -8.59 -16.72
C PRO A 252 5.40 -7.74 -16.04
N VAL A 253 4.41 -7.33 -16.80
CA VAL A 253 3.14 -6.86 -16.27
C VAL A 253 2.29 -8.08 -15.96
N ALA A 254 1.80 -8.21 -14.74
CA ALA A 254 0.99 -9.33 -14.32
C ALA A 254 -0.36 -9.36 -15.05
N HIS A 255 -0.94 -10.54 -15.21
CA HIS A 255 -2.32 -10.65 -15.71
C HIS A 255 -3.31 -10.21 -14.64
N MET A 256 -4.42 -9.59 -15.05
CA MET A 256 -5.45 -9.08 -14.14
C MET A 256 -6.07 -10.16 -13.22
N ASN A 257 -6.02 -11.41 -13.64
CA ASN A 257 -6.52 -12.57 -12.89
C ASN A 257 -5.42 -13.31 -12.10
N GLU A 258 -4.19 -12.79 -12.11
CA GLU A 258 -3.08 -13.41 -11.38
C GLU A 258 -3.21 -13.10 -9.89
N ASN A 259 -3.62 -14.12 -9.11
CA ASN A 259 -3.72 -14.02 -7.67
C ASN A 259 -2.32 -13.87 -7.06
N SER A 260 -2.11 -12.77 -6.39
CA SER A 260 -0.88 -12.60 -5.62
C SER A 260 -0.94 -13.43 -4.34
N GLU A 261 0.11 -14.22 -4.10
CA GLU A 261 0.27 -14.95 -2.84
C GLU A 261 0.18 -14.00 -1.63
N VAL A 262 -0.70 -14.31 -0.68
CA VAL A 262 -0.84 -13.54 0.57
C VAL A 262 0.35 -13.83 1.47
N LYS A 263 1.18 -12.83 1.75
CA LYS A 263 2.40 -12.95 2.56
C LYS A 263 2.21 -12.55 4.02
N SER A 264 1.25 -11.68 4.30
CA SER A 264 0.94 -11.22 5.65
C SER A 264 -0.50 -10.73 5.74
N ILE A 265 -1.11 -10.93 6.89
CA ILE A 265 -2.41 -10.34 7.27
C ILE A 265 -2.17 -9.56 8.55
N GLY A 266 -2.52 -8.27 8.57
CA GLY A 266 -2.30 -7.43 9.74
C GLY A 266 -3.18 -6.19 9.75
N ASN A 267 -3.33 -5.62 10.93
CA ASN A 267 -3.92 -4.32 11.16
C ASN A 267 -3.12 -3.55 12.20
N SER A 268 -3.12 -2.23 12.08
CA SER A 268 -2.58 -1.32 13.10
C SER A 268 -3.55 -0.17 13.30
N THR A 269 -3.51 0.44 14.48
CA THR A 269 -4.30 1.64 14.76
C THR A 269 -3.48 2.68 15.52
N THR A 270 -3.74 3.95 15.21
CA THR A 270 -3.37 5.08 16.07
C THR A 270 -4.56 5.34 16.96
N THR A 271 -4.38 5.23 18.26
CA THR A 271 -5.49 5.39 19.23
C THR A 271 -5.86 6.84 19.41
N PRO A 272 -7.14 7.17 19.71
CA PRO A 272 -7.59 8.54 19.96
C PRO A 272 -6.82 9.22 21.11
N LYS A 273 -6.45 8.47 22.13
CA LYS A 273 -5.58 8.89 23.24
C LYS A 273 -4.38 7.96 23.38
N ASP A 274 -3.35 8.42 24.09
CA ASP A 274 -2.18 7.58 24.36
C ASP A 274 -2.54 6.42 25.28
N MET A 275 -2.06 5.23 24.98
CA MET A 275 -2.13 4.06 25.85
C MET A 275 -1.05 4.19 26.91
N VAL A 276 -1.44 4.34 28.17
CA VAL A 276 -0.51 4.58 29.30
C VAL A 276 -0.35 3.36 30.20
N THR A 277 -1.28 2.42 30.14
CA THR A 277 -1.24 1.19 30.92
C THR A 277 -1.14 -0.05 30.03
N PHE A 278 -0.65 -1.14 30.62
CA PHE A 278 -0.66 -2.43 29.92
C PHE A 278 -2.09 -2.89 29.57
N ASN A 279 -3.09 -2.54 30.39
CA ASN A 279 -4.49 -2.90 30.14
C ASN A 279 -5.04 -2.17 28.90
N ASP A 280 -4.66 -0.89 28.68
CA ASP A 280 -5.02 -0.14 27.47
C ASP A 280 -4.51 -0.86 26.22
N VAL A 281 -3.22 -1.21 26.22
CA VAL A 281 -2.58 -1.94 25.13
C VAL A 281 -3.22 -3.29 24.88
N LYS A 282 -3.55 -4.02 25.95
CA LYS A 282 -4.19 -5.33 25.88
C LYS A 282 -5.54 -5.26 25.18
N GLN A 283 -6.38 -4.24 25.50
CA GLN A 283 -7.67 -4.05 24.83
C GLN A 283 -7.51 -3.84 23.33
N VAL A 284 -6.60 -2.96 22.92
CA VAL A 284 -6.35 -2.69 21.48
C VAL A 284 -5.81 -3.94 20.77
N ILE A 285 -4.89 -4.70 21.39
CA ILE A 285 -4.40 -5.97 20.84
C ILE A 285 -5.56 -6.96 20.62
N PHE A 286 -6.50 -7.06 21.54
CA PHE A 286 -7.68 -7.95 21.37
C PHE A 286 -8.49 -7.59 20.13
N VAL A 287 -8.81 -6.31 19.93
CA VAL A 287 -9.56 -5.85 18.75
C VAL A 287 -8.81 -6.14 17.46
N LEU A 288 -7.50 -5.88 17.42
CA LEU A 288 -6.67 -6.12 16.24
C LEU A 288 -6.55 -7.62 15.92
N CYS A 289 -6.30 -8.46 16.95
CA CYS A 289 -6.19 -9.91 16.77
C CYS A 289 -7.51 -10.53 16.31
N ASP A 290 -8.65 -10.10 16.84
CA ASP A 290 -9.97 -10.56 16.40
C ASP A 290 -10.17 -10.30 14.90
N SER A 291 -9.84 -9.08 14.44
CA SER A 291 -9.91 -8.73 13.02
C SER A 291 -8.95 -9.53 12.14
N VAL A 292 -7.69 -9.68 12.57
CA VAL A 292 -6.66 -10.42 11.83
C VAL A 292 -7.02 -11.89 11.71
N CYS A 293 -7.43 -12.54 12.81
CA CYS A 293 -7.79 -13.95 12.83
C CYS A 293 -9.06 -14.26 12.01
N ARG A 294 -10.08 -13.38 12.09
CA ARG A 294 -11.27 -13.51 11.25
C ARG A 294 -10.92 -13.47 9.77
N ARG A 295 -10.05 -12.54 9.34
CA ARG A 295 -9.59 -12.43 7.95
C ARG A 295 -8.75 -13.63 7.51
N MET A 296 -7.94 -14.23 8.40
CA MET A 296 -7.25 -15.49 8.12
C MET A 296 -8.24 -16.61 7.85
N ARG A 297 -9.24 -16.81 8.74
CA ARG A 297 -10.26 -17.85 8.59
C ARG A 297 -11.13 -17.65 7.36
N GLU A 298 -11.49 -16.40 7.00
CA GLU A 298 -12.22 -16.06 5.77
C GLU A 298 -11.45 -16.45 4.50
N GLN A 299 -10.13 -16.48 4.55
CA GLN A 299 -9.25 -16.82 3.42
C GLN A 299 -8.68 -18.25 3.50
N GLY A 300 -9.09 -19.04 4.50
CA GLY A 300 -8.62 -20.41 4.69
C GLY A 300 -7.15 -20.51 5.08
N PHE A 301 -6.61 -19.55 5.85
CA PHE A 301 -5.22 -19.55 6.28
C PHE A 301 -5.04 -19.85 7.76
N MET A 302 -3.93 -20.48 8.10
CA MET A 302 -3.35 -20.57 9.43
C MET A 302 -1.94 -19.98 9.39
N ALA A 303 -1.54 -19.24 10.44
CA ALA A 303 -0.24 -18.57 10.51
C ALA A 303 0.61 -19.12 11.66
N LYS A 304 1.94 -19.02 11.52
CA LYS A 304 2.89 -19.45 12.55
C LYS A 304 3.66 -18.30 13.19
N THR A 305 3.86 -17.19 12.50
CA THR A 305 4.64 -16.07 13.01
C THR A 305 3.74 -14.88 13.31
N VAL A 306 3.81 -14.40 14.55
CA VAL A 306 3.10 -13.20 15.04
C VAL A 306 4.10 -12.05 15.15
N CYS A 307 3.76 -10.90 14.61
CA CYS A 307 4.55 -9.68 14.69
C CYS A 307 3.72 -8.57 15.32
N ILE A 308 4.31 -7.81 16.25
CA ILE A 308 3.76 -6.56 16.77
C ILE A 308 4.59 -5.37 16.28
N THR A 309 3.91 -4.29 15.95
CA THR A 309 4.49 -2.98 15.67
C THR A 309 4.10 -2.03 16.78
N ILE A 310 5.06 -1.39 17.39
CA ILE A 310 4.85 -0.47 18.51
C ILE A 310 5.36 0.90 18.10
N ARG A 311 4.58 1.95 18.41
CA ARG A 311 4.98 3.34 18.21
C ARG A 311 4.63 4.15 19.43
N ASP A 312 5.62 4.82 20.01
CA ASP A 312 5.45 5.68 21.18
C ASP A 312 4.87 7.08 20.81
N ASN A 313 4.62 7.89 21.80
CA ASN A 313 4.11 9.25 21.63
C ASN A 313 5.15 10.24 21.08
N GLU A 314 6.43 9.90 21.07
CA GLU A 314 7.51 10.62 20.39
C GLU A 314 7.70 10.16 18.94
N LEU A 315 6.81 9.29 18.43
CA LEU A 315 6.81 8.75 17.07
C LEU A 315 7.95 7.77 16.76
N MET A 316 8.67 7.28 17.76
CA MET A 316 9.65 6.21 17.58
C MET A 316 8.93 4.88 17.42
N SER A 317 9.33 4.11 16.41
CA SER A 317 8.67 2.85 16.06
C SER A 317 9.65 1.69 16.00
N PHE A 318 9.22 0.54 16.47
CA PHE A 318 9.96 -0.71 16.30
C PHE A 318 9.01 -1.91 16.16
N ASN A 319 9.53 -2.99 15.61
CA ASN A 319 8.81 -4.24 15.41
C ASN A 319 9.46 -5.36 16.21
N ARG A 320 8.65 -6.30 16.68
CA ARG A 320 9.08 -7.57 17.25
C ARG A 320 8.23 -8.68 16.69
N GLN A 321 8.83 -9.85 16.50
CA GLN A 321 8.11 -11.03 16.03
C GLN A 321 8.47 -12.26 16.85
N HIS A 322 7.55 -13.19 16.88
CA HIS A 322 7.69 -14.48 17.53
C HIS A 322 7.05 -15.56 16.66
N THR A 323 7.77 -16.65 16.44
CA THR A 323 7.26 -17.83 15.74
C THR A 323 6.72 -18.81 16.76
N THR A 324 5.45 -19.16 16.66
CA THR A 324 4.77 -20.12 17.52
C THR A 324 5.20 -21.56 17.15
N GLU A 325 4.90 -22.52 18.01
CA GLU A 325 5.28 -23.92 17.76
C GLU A 325 4.51 -24.52 16.57
N ILE A 326 3.24 -24.18 16.44
CA ILE A 326 2.33 -24.70 15.40
C ILE A 326 1.61 -23.57 14.66
N HIS A 327 1.14 -23.85 13.44
CA HIS A 327 0.24 -22.95 12.73
C HIS A 327 -1.11 -22.92 13.41
N THR A 328 -1.71 -21.73 13.51
CA THR A 328 -3.02 -21.52 14.14
C THR A 328 -3.74 -20.32 13.52
N ASN A 329 -5.07 -20.35 13.52
CA ASN A 329 -5.93 -19.21 13.22
C ASN A 329 -6.87 -18.88 14.38
N LEU A 330 -6.63 -19.48 15.55
CA LEU A 330 -7.41 -19.24 16.77
C LEU A 330 -7.10 -17.84 17.31
N THR A 331 -8.15 -17.07 17.53
CA THR A 331 -8.05 -15.70 18.07
C THR A 331 -7.34 -15.70 19.43
N LYS A 332 -7.62 -16.69 20.29
CA LYS A 332 -6.98 -16.82 21.60
C LYS A 332 -5.47 -17.02 21.51
N ASP A 333 -5.00 -17.90 20.61
CA ASP A 333 -3.58 -18.24 20.49
C ASP A 333 -2.77 -17.04 20.00
N ILE A 334 -3.25 -16.40 18.91
CA ILE A 334 -2.60 -15.21 18.33
C ILE A 334 -2.61 -14.05 19.34
N THR A 335 -3.73 -13.83 20.06
CA THR A 335 -3.81 -12.78 21.06
C THR A 335 -2.83 -13.01 22.21
N ASN A 336 -2.75 -14.25 22.72
CA ASN A 336 -1.81 -14.59 23.79
C ASN A 336 -0.35 -14.40 23.33
N ALA A 337 -0.01 -14.86 22.13
CA ALA A 337 1.33 -14.68 21.55
C ALA A 337 1.69 -13.19 21.40
N ALA A 338 0.76 -12.36 20.90
CA ALA A 338 0.96 -10.92 20.77
C ALA A 338 1.14 -10.22 22.12
N ILE A 339 0.34 -10.56 23.14
CA ILE A 339 0.42 -10.01 24.50
C ILE A 339 1.75 -10.40 25.15
N GLU A 340 2.15 -11.68 25.10
CA GLU A 340 3.42 -12.14 25.68
C GLU A 340 4.62 -11.52 24.97
N LEU A 341 4.55 -11.38 23.64
CA LEU A 341 5.58 -10.70 22.87
C LEU A 341 5.69 -9.22 23.27
N PHE A 342 4.56 -8.54 23.47
CA PHE A 342 4.54 -7.17 23.95
C PHE A 342 5.17 -7.04 25.35
N LYS A 343 4.77 -7.86 26.32
CA LYS A 343 5.32 -7.86 27.70
C LYS A 343 6.84 -8.04 27.72
N LYS A 344 7.35 -8.94 26.85
CA LYS A 344 8.81 -9.20 26.75
C LYS A 344 9.57 -8.05 26.10
N SER A 345 8.90 -7.29 25.21
CA SER A 345 9.57 -6.32 24.34
C SER A 345 9.47 -4.88 24.82
N TYR A 346 8.46 -4.54 25.64
CA TYR A 346 8.19 -3.16 26.05
C TYR A 346 7.63 -3.08 27.48
N LYS A 347 8.24 -2.24 28.30
CA LYS A 347 7.90 -2.09 29.73
C LYS A 347 7.08 -0.84 30.03
N MET A 348 6.38 -0.27 29.04
CA MET A 348 5.61 0.97 29.19
C MET A 348 6.45 2.16 29.68
N GLU A 349 7.70 2.27 29.20
CA GLU A 349 8.59 3.38 29.56
C GLU A 349 8.07 4.73 29.07
N LYS A 350 7.37 4.73 27.94
CA LYS A 350 6.65 5.88 27.40
C LYS A 350 5.24 5.46 27.01
N PRO A 351 4.27 6.40 27.02
CA PRO A 351 2.94 6.15 26.48
C PRO A 351 3.01 5.75 25.00
N LEU A 352 2.10 4.88 24.58
CA LEU A 352 2.04 4.42 23.20
C LEU A 352 0.95 5.17 22.44
N ARG A 353 1.31 5.64 21.25
CA ARG A 353 0.43 6.29 20.29
C ARG A 353 -0.28 5.31 19.37
N SER A 354 0.41 4.25 18.98
CA SER A 354 -0.12 3.30 18.00
C SER A 354 0.47 1.91 18.22
N ILE A 355 -0.33 0.91 17.91
CA ILE A 355 0.07 -0.49 17.94
C ILE A 355 -0.50 -1.22 16.73
N GLY A 356 0.22 -2.22 16.24
CA GLY A 356 -0.21 -3.11 15.18
C GLY A 356 0.05 -4.56 15.51
N VAL A 357 -0.77 -5.45 14.95
CA VAL A 357 -0.57 -6.90 14.96
C VAL A 357 -0.63 -7.41 13.53
N SER A 358 0.32 -8.23 13.16
CA SER A 358 0.34 -8.92 11.87
C SER A 358 0.82 -10.35 12.01
N VAL A 359 0.40 -11.20 11.09
CA VAL A 359 0.77 -12.61 11.05
C VAL A 359 1.33 -12.95 9.67
N THR A 360 2.25 -13.89 9.65
CA THR A 360 2.95 -14.37 8.45
C THR A 360 3.21 -15.87 8.56
N ASP A 361 3.86 -16.44 7.55
CA ASP A 361 4.19 -17.86 7.50
C ASP A 361 2.91 -18.71 7.49
N PHE A 362 2.22 -18.62 6.32
CA PHE A 362 0.91 -19.23 6.14
C PHE A 362 0.99 -20.64 5.58
N ILE A 363 0.03 -21.46 6.05
CA ILE A 363 -0.43 -22.66 5.36
C ILE A 363 -1.95 -22.56 5.14
N HIS A 364 -2.49 -23.29 4.18
CA HIS A 364 -3.95 -23.43 4.05
C HIS A 364 -4.49 -24.33 5.16
N ASP A 365 -5.68 -24.03 5.68
CA ASP A 365 -6.31 -24.75 6.78
C ASP A 365 -6.85 -26.15 6.40
N ASP A 366 -6.92 -26.44 5.10
CA ASP A 366 -7.25 -27.76 4.53
C ASP A 366 -6.03 -28.67 4.39
N GLN A 367 -4.82 -28.15 4.58
CA GLN A 367 -3.59 -28.94 4.48
C GLN A 367 -3.31 -29.73 5.77
N PRO A 368 -2.81 -30.98 5.65
CA PRO A 368 -2.35 -31.73 6.81
C PRO A 368 -1.28 -30.92 7.57
N HIS A 369 -1.49 -30.67 8.85
CA HIS A 369 -0.53 -29.98 9.71
C HIS A 369 -0.24 -30.81 10.95
N GLN A 370 0.98 -30.65 11.46
CA GLN A 370 1.41 -31.38 12.64
C GLN A 370 0.63 -30.91 13.87
N MET A 371 -0.06 -31.82 14.53
CA MET A 371 -0.72 -31.59 15.79
C MET A 371 0.29 -31.72 16.94
N SER A 372 0.13 -30.90 17.97
CA SER A 372 0.94 -30.99 19.17
C SER A 372 0.34 -32.01 20.14
N LEU A 373 1.10 -33.01 20.53
CA LEU A 373 0.70 -33.99 21.54
C LEU A 373 0.46 -33.37 22.93
N LEU A 374 0.93 -32.14 23.15
CA LEU A 374 0.80 -31.43 24.42
C LEU A 374 -0.48 -30.57 24.52
N ARG A 375 -1.28 -30.52 23.45
CA ARG A 375 -2.53 -29.73 23.43
C ARG A 375 -3.74 -30.61 23.61
N ASP A 376 -4.70 -30.13 24.42
CA ASP A 376 -6.02 -30.74 24.59
C ASP A 376 -6.86 -30.54 23.31
N GLU A 377 -7.00 -31.63 22.53
CA GLU A 377 -7.72 -31.64 21.25
C GLU A 377 -9.19 -31.22 21.40
N LYS A 378 -9.85 -31.61 22.48
CA LYS A 378 -11.24 -31.21 22.75
C LYS A 378 -11.38 -29.70 22.90
N ARG A 379 -10.43 -29.08 23.63
CA ARG A 379 -10.39 -27.61 23.77
C ARG A 379 -10.08 -26.90 22.48
N LEU A 380 -9.23 -27.49 21.63
CA LEU A 380 -8.89 -26.94 20.34
C LEU A 380 -10.13 -26.87 19.42
N ILE A 381 -10.85 -27.98 19.29
CA ILE A 381 -12.10 -28.08 18.54
C ILE A 381 -13.17 -27.10 19.08
N GLN A 382 -13.30 -27.00 20.40
CA GLN A 382 -14.24 -26.06 21.02
C GLN A 382 -13.90 -24.61 20.71
N ASN A 383 -12.62 -24.22 20.77
CA ASN A 383 -12.18 -22.88 20.44
C ASN A 383 -12.41 -22.56 18.94
N GLU A 384 -12.16 -23.50 18.04
CA GLU A 384 -12.45 -23.34 16.61
C GLU A 384 -13.95 -23.14 16.35
N GLN A 385 -14.79 -23.94 16.98
CA GLN A 385 -16.24 -23.82 16.86
C GLN A 385 -16.73 -22.48 17.42
N LEU A 386 -16.16 -22.03 18.54
CA LEU A 386 -16.45 -20.74 19.13
C LEU A 386 -16.08 -19.60 18.17
N ASP A 387 -14.85 -19.57 17.66
CA ASP A 387 -14.39 -18.53 16.73
C ASP A 387 -15.26 -18.49 15.46
N LYS A 388 -15.54 -19.66 14.84
CA LYS A 388 -16.44 -19.75 13.67
C LYS A 388 -17.87 -19.28 13.98
N THR A 389 -18.34 -19.49 15.20
CA THR A 389 -19.67 -19.03 15.63
C THR A 389 -19.69 -17.52 15.84
N LEU A 390 -18.66 -16.98 16.49
CA LEU A 390 -18.49 -15.53 16.70
C LEU A 390 -18.38 -14.81 15.34
N ASP A 391 -17.63 -15.36 14.38
CA ASP A 391 -17.50 -14.80 13.04
C ASP A 391 -18.85 -14.73 12.31
N ARG A 392 -19.67 -15.80 12.41
CA ARG A 392 -21.03 -15.82 11.85
C ARG A 392 -21.96 -14.79 12.49
N LEU A 393 -21.90 -14.66 13.82
CA LEU A 393 -22.70 -13.66 14.54
C LEU A 393 -22.30 -12.23 14.14
N LYS A 394 -21.00 -11.93 14.10
CA LYS A 394 -20.49 -10.62 13.67
C LYS A 394 -20.82 -10.31 12.21
N LYS A 395 -20.76 -11.29 11.32
CA LYS A 395 -21.17 -11.13 9.92
C LYS A 395 -22.66 -10.77 9.77
N ARG A 396 -23.52 -11.36 10.62
CA ARG A 396 -24.97 -11.18 10.55
C ARG A 396 -25.48 -9.94 11.28
N PHE A 397 -24.92 -9.63 12.44
CA PHE A 397 -25.42 -8.62 13.37
C PHE A 397 -24.49 -7.42 13.56
N GLY A 398 -23.35 -7.39 12.86
CA GLY A 398 -22.33 -6.32 12.98
C GLY A 398 -21.18 -6.69 13.93
N ASN A 399 -20.08 -5.97 13.76
CA ASN A 399 -18.82 -6.24 14.44
C ASN A 399 -18.93 -6.18 15.98
N TYR A 400 -19.83 -5.37 16.49
CA TYR A 400 -20.01 -5.11 17.92
C TYR A 400 -21.05 -6.01 18.60
N ALA A 401 -21.70 -6.91 17.89
CA ALA A 401 -22.78 -7.76 18.42
C ALA A 401 -22.33 -8.70 19.55
N VAL A 402 -21.08 -9.18 19.48
CA VAL A 402 -20.48 -10.02 20.53
C VAL A 402 -19.04 -9.59 20.73
N ARG A 403 -18.70 -9.27 21.99
CA ARG A 403 -17.36 -8.76 22.35
C ARG A 403 -16.89 -9.36 23.66
N PRO A 404 -15.59 -9.63 23.85
CA PRO A 404 -15.02 -9.95 25.16
C PRO A 404 -15.29 -8.84 26.17
N ALA A 405 -15.63 -9.20 27.44
CA ALA A 405 -15.94 -8.23 28.50
C ALA A 405 -14.81 -7.22 28.75
N VAL A 406 -13.55 -7.62 28.57
CA VAL A 406 -12.38 -6.73 28.71
C VAL A 406 -12.43 -5.49 27.80
N LEU A 407 -13.16 -5.55 26.70
CA LEU A 407 -13.34 -4.42 25.77
C LEU A 407 -14.40 -3.41 26.23
N LEU A 408 -15.06 -3.67 27.34
CA LEU A 408 -16.02 -2.74 27.96
C LEU A 408 -15.36 -1.77 28.94
N ASP A 409 -14.12 -2.03 29.35
CA ASP A 409 -13.38 -1.21 30.32
C ASP A 409 -13.10 0.19 29.76
N ASP A 410 -12.70 0.29 28.49
CA ASP A 410 -12.45 1.57 27.81
C ASP A 410 -12.95 1.51 26.36
N LYS A 411 -14.14 2.07 26.14
CA LYS A 411 -14.76 2.10 24.82
C LYS A 411 -14.02 2.99 23.83
N GLU A 412 -13.37 4.05 24.28
CA GLU A 412 -12.61 4.95 23.40
C GLU A 412 -11.44 4.22 22.74
N LEU A 413 -10.81 3.27 23.45
CA LEU A 413 -9.72 2.45 22.94
C LEU A 413 -10.17 1.19 22.21
N SER A 414 -11.41 0.74 22.38
CA SER A 414 -11.91 -0.54 21.87
C SER A 414 -13.02 -0.44 20.83
N ASP A 415 -13.70 0.71 20.70
CA ASP A 415 -14.81 0.90 19.76
C ASP A 415 -14.31 1.34 18.37
N PHE A 416 -13.54 0.50 17.72
CA PHE A 416 -13.15 0.65 16.33
C PHE A 416 -13.24 -0.69 15.58
N ASN A 417 -13.46 -0.64 14.27
CA ASN A 417 -13.54 -1.81 13.41
C ASN A 417 -12.36 -1.83 12.42
N PRO A 418 -11.26 -2.55 12.71
CA PRO A 418 -10.08 -2.54 11.85
C PRO A 418 -10.34 -3.01 10.42
N LYS A 419 -11.41 -3.76 10.18
CA LYS A 419 -11.77 -4.26 8.84
C LYS A 419 -12.42 -3.18 7.97
N GLU A 420 -13.22 -2.30 8.55
CA GLU A 420 -14.01 -1.28 7.86
C GLU A 420 -13.39 0.11 7.97
N ASP A 421 -12.89 0.45 9.16
CA ASP A 421 -12.39 1.80 9.45
C ASP A 421 -10.96 2.04 8.93
N HIS A 422 -10.17 0.99 8.71
CA HIS A 422 -8.75 1.08 8.35
C HIS A 422 -8.42 0.49 6.98
N THR A 423 -9.06 0.97 5.93
CA THR A 423 -8.73 0.60 4.54
C THR A 423 -7.50 1.38 4.06
N ILE A 424 -6.34 1.15 4.70
CA ILE A 424 -5.11 1.90 4.39
C ILE A 424 -4.37 1.35 3.16
N HIS A 425 -4.56 0.07 2.81
CA HIS A 425 -3.96 -0.57 1.65
C HIS A 425 -5.01 -1.34 0.85
N PRO A 426 -5.74 -0.66 0.00
CA PRO A 426 -6.84 -1.24 -0.76
C PRO A 426 -6.41 -2.28 -1.81
N VAL A 427 -5.12 -2.40 -2.13
CA VAL A 427 -4.60 -3.37 -3.11
C VAL A 427 -4.92 -4.83 -2.74
N GLY A 428 -5.09 -5.14 -1.46
CA GLY A 428 -5.51 -6.49 -1.01
C GLY A 428 -7.01 -6.77 -1.11
N TYR A 429 -7.79 -5.80 -1.60
CA TYR A 429 -9.25 -5.91 -1.76
C TYR A 429 -9.71 -5.82 -3.22
N LEU A 430 -8.77 -5.90 -4.15
CA LEU A 430 -9.01 -5.76 -5.60
C LEU A 430 -9.16 -7.10 -6.27
#